data_cc3104cdbbc79ba2a087f1db0b836e5e
#
_entry.id   cc3104cdbbc79ba2a087f1db0b836e5e
#
_cell.length_a   1.000
_cell.length_b   1.000
_cell.length_c   1.000
_cell.angle_alpha   90.00
_cell.angle_beta   90.00
_cell.angle_gamma   90.00
#
_symmetry.space_group_name_H-M   'P 1'
#
loop_
_entity.id
_entity.type
_entity.pdbx_description
1 polymer ?
#
loop_
_entity_poly.entity_id
_entity_poly.type
_entity_poly.pdbx_seq_one_letter_code
_entity_poly.pdbx_strand_id
1 'polypeptide(L)'
;MTPPPARRSRRTDGDSAAPRLALPRRGSVRRSQMITTYGVGSLIAVDNESFVVSGIDDAHRSWALDEAPIIHEHRLARVLGVKHFRLPPASEDTSKDGVRVRRFPLWHSCPSCQCLQHIRDFNPPTNKNVCTDCDDEPLVPSRFVVACEDGHLDDFPYWKWLHRKNREDGATGRCGGQMSMRFSGRSASLRSVIISCTCGVPEVSMEGSFRRSALTDLGVRCEGRRPWLKGAPAEFCRQAPRTLQRGSSSVWQPVLKSALSIPPWSDGLAAKLSEHWETLRSFSSRMEIEIYLKGAFRGDDSVTADAVMELLAAEQEEDPDRESNADAGAVSPYQVLRRQEYERLCSGNALRDKGREEQFICEPPVSNPAVLEPFGVARPMLVKRLREVRALKAFTRIADAESSSESHEAALSLTPTDWLPAMEVSGEGVFVRLDESWLDEWAESPAVAARVEQLRTNHDRMLQERATDPAEAPVSPATPRLVLLHTLAHVLINEWSLDAGYPAAALRERLYTDDTMAGFLIYTATSDSAGSLGGVVAQGEPDRLAEALHSALRRATWCSADPLCIEAGTSGIGGANRAACHACAMLPETSCEYNNILLDRALLVGTPEDPSVGFFRQVLTA
;
A
#
# COMPACT_ATOMS: atom_id res chain seq x y z
N MET A 1 -68.83 13.40 -44.34
CA MET A 1 -67.42 13.95 -44.27
C MET A 1 -66.78 13.41 -42.99
N THR A 2 -66.02 12.36 -43.13
CA THR A 2 -65.23 11.72 -42.09
C THR A 2 -63.83 12.36 -42.02
N PRO A 3 -63.32 12.66 -40.84
CA PRO A 3 -61.94 13.21 -40.71
C PRO A 3 -60.89 12.14 -40.98
N PRO A 4 -59.70 12.55 -41.48
CA PRO A 4 -58.59 11.63 -41.82
C PRO A 4 -57.87 11.11 -40.56
N PRO A 5 -57.30 9.90 -40.63
CA PRO A 5 -56.64 9.28 -39.49
C PRO A 5 -55.33 9.96 -39.13
N ALA A 6 -55.06 10.09 -37.82
CA ALA A 6 -53.86 10.65 -37.24
C ALA A 6 -52.61 9.86 -37.65
N ARG A 7 -51.60 10.59 -38.16
CA ARG A 7 -50.25 10.06 -38.43
C ARG A 7 -49.60 9.60 -37.11
N ARG A 8 -49.36 8.30 -36.98
CA ARG A 8 -48.44 7.74 -35.99
C ARG A 8 -47.00 8.27 -36.28
N SER A 9 -46.46 9.01 -35.35
CA SER A 9 -45.03 9.33 -35.36
C SER A 9 -44.23 8.04 -35.22
N ARG A 10 -43.41 7.72 -36.21
CA ARG A 10 -42.34 6.72 -36.09
C ARG A 10 -41.37 7.22 -35.02
N ARG A 11 -41.31 6.51 -33.90
CA ARG A 11 -40.15 6.55 -33.03
C ARG A 11 -38.96 6.08 -33.87
N THR A 12 -37.98 6.94 -34.05
CA THR A 12 -36.67 6.56 -34.55
C THR A 12 -35.93 5.91 -33.42
N ASP A 13 -36.01 4.58 -33.32
CA ASP A 13 -35.01 3.75 -32.65
C ASP A 13 -33.73 3.85 -33.49
N GLY A 14 -32.71 4.41 -32.94
CA GLY A 14 -31.45 4.48 -33.69
C GLY A 14 -30.32 5.25 -33.06
N ASP A 15 -30.07 5.09 -31.77
CA ASP A 15 -28.73 5.23 -31.28
C ASP A 15 -28.06 3.84 -31.27
N SER A 16 -27.69 3.36 -32.46
CA SER A 16 -26.77 2.27 -32.60
C SER A 16 -25.38 2.82 -32.22
N ALA A 17 -25.02 2.66 -30.96
CA ALA A 17 -23.66 2.88 -30.51
C ALA A 17 -22.71 2.11 -31.47
N ALA A 18 -21.84 2.83 -32.15
CA ALA A 18 -20.83 2.25 -33.03
C ALA A 18 -20.14 1.09 -32.29
N PRO A 19 -19.86 -0.05 -32.94
CA PRO A 19 -19.27 -1.20 -32.30
C PRO A 19 -17.95 -0.76 -31.64
N ARG A 20 -17.87 -0.84 -30.32
CA ARG A 20 -16.68 -0.49 -29.57
C ARG A 20 -15.54 -1.37 -30.08
N LEU A 21 -14.51 -0.78 -30.66
CA LEU A 21 -13.29 -1.49 -31.02
C LEU A 21 -12.75 -2.19 -29.77
N ALA A 22 -12.77 -3.51 -29.82
CA ALA A 22 -12.23 -4.34 -28.79
C ALA A 22 -10.75 -4.06 -28.62
N LEU A 23 -10.35 -3.53 -27.46
CA LEU A 23 -8.94 -3.32 -27.15
C LEU A 23 -8.26 -4.67 -26.91
N PRO A 24 -7.00 -4.85 -27.39
CA PRO A 24 -6.28 -6.10 -27.17
C PRO A 24 -5.96 -6.30 -25.69
N ARG A 25 -6.05 -7.54 -25.22
CA ARG A 25 -5.54 -7.93 -23.90
C ARG A 25 -4.03 -7.83 -23.92
N ARG A 26 -3.43 -7.19 -22.93
CA ARG A 26 -1.98 -6.96 -22.85
C ARG A 26 -1.29 -7.86 -21.82
N GLY A 27 -1.98 -8.31 -20.80
CA GLY A 27 -1.45 -9.15 -19.76
C GLY A 27 -2.50 -9.53 -18.74
N SER A 28 -2.10 -10.24 -17.70
CA SER A 28 -2.95 -10.57 -16.56
C SER A 28 -2.20 -10.38 -15.24
N VAL A 29 -2.91 -9.92 -14.23
CA VAL A 29 -2.42 -9.77 -12.86
C VAL A 29 -3.49 -10.31 -11.90
N ARG A 30 -3.09 -10.72 -10.71
CA ARG A 30 -4.04 -11.10 -9.67
C ARG A 30 -4.78 -9.86 -9.15
N ARG A 31 -6.05 -10.01 -8.73
CA ARG A 31 -6.83 -8.93 -8.16
C ARG A 31 -6.14 -8.24 -6.99
N SER A 32 -5.50 -9.01 -6.10
CA SER A 32 -4.73 -8.47 -4.98
C SER A 32 -3.56 -7.58 -5.41
N GLN A 33 -2.88 -7.95 -6.50
CA GLN A 33 -1.79 -7.15 -7.06
C GLN A 33 -2.25 -5.79 -7.60
N MET A 34 -3.52 -5.69 -8.03
CA MET A 34 -4.12 -4.40 -8.44
C MET A 34 -4.32 -3.44 -7.27
N ILE A 35 -4.22 -3.90 -6.05
CA ILE A 35 -4.27 -3.09 -4.83
C ILE A 35 -2.86 -2.82 -4.30
N THR A 36 -1.99 -3.84 -4.29
CA THR A 36 -0.72 -3.79 -3.57
C THR A 36 0.51 -3.48 -4.44
N THR A 37 0.47 -3.79 -5.74
CA THR A 37 1.67 -3.78 -6.60
C THR A 37 1.47 -3.07 -7.92
N TYR A 38 0.32 -3.30 -8.57
CA TYR A 38 -0.01 -2.80 -9.90
C TYR A 38 -1.31 -2.01 -9.91
N GLY A 39 -1.54 -1.21 -8.88
CA GLY A 39 -2.71 -0.35 -8.80
C GLY A 39 -2.67 0.84 -9.76
N VAL A 40 -3.69 1.68 -9.68
CA VAL A 40 -3.81 2.90 -10.48
C VAL A 40 -2.52 3.72 -10.42
N GLY A 41 -2.03 4.16 -11.57
CA GLY A 41 -0.82 4.97 -11.69
C GLY A 41 0.50 4.19 -11.64
N SER A 42 0.47 2.87 -11.37
CA SER A 42 1.67 2.02 -11.41
C SER A 42 2.14 1.77 -12.84
N LEU A 43 3.42 1.43 -13.00
CA LEU A 43 3.98 1.02 -14.27
C LEU A 43 4.08 -0.50 -14.34
N ILE A 44 3.42 -1.09 -15.33
CA ILE A 44 3.45 -2.53 -15.59
C ILE A 44 4.25 -2.82 -16.86
N ALA A 45 5.17 -3.76 -16.78
CA ALA A 45 5.87 -4.30 -17.95
C ALA A 45 5.17 -5.58 -18.41
N VAL A 46 4.83 -5.64 -19.68
CA VAL A 46 4.22 -6.80 -20.32
C VAL A 46 4.97 -7.07 -21.62
N ASP A 47 5.57 -8.23 -21.72
CA ASP A 47 6.49 -8.57 -22.82
C ASP A 47 7.58 -7.48 -22.96
N ASN A 48 7.71 -6.88 -24.13
CA ASN A 48 8.64 -5.77 -24.41
C ASN A 48 7.99 -4.39 -24.35
N GLU A 49 6.78 -4.29 -23.82
CA GLU A 49 6.04 -3.03 -23.70
C GLU A 49 5.95 -2.55 -22.26
N SER A 50 5.61 -1.29 -22.06
CA SER A 50 5.36 -0.70 -20.76
C SER A 50 4.09 0.13 -20.78
N PHE A 51 3.32 0.00 -19.70
CA PHE A 51 2.04 0.67 -19.55
C PHE A 51 1.91 1.29 -18.17
N VAL A 52 1.13 2.36 -18.08
CA VAL A 52 0.62 2.89 -16.83
C VAL A 52 -0.83 2.44 -16.65
N VAL A 53 -1.18 2.00 -15.45
CA VAL A 53 -2.53 1.59 -15.10
C VAL A 53 -3.43 2.81 -14.97
N SER A 54 -4.57 2.80 -15.69
CA SER A 54 -5.50 3.94 -15.76
C SER A 54 -6.29 4.15 -14.47
N GLY A 55 -6.77 5.39 -14.28
CA GLY A 55 -7.63 5.80 -13.18
C GLY A 55 -8.96 5.05 -13.14
N ILE A 56 -9.61 5.08 -11.98
CA ILE A 56 -10.87 4.34 -11.73
C ILE A 56 -12.09 4.98 -12.38
N ASP A 57 -12.04 6.25 -12.75
CA ASP A 57 -13.11 7.04 -13.34
C ASP A 57 -12.88 7.38 -14.82
N ASP A 58 -12.02 6.65 -15.52
CA ASP A 58 -11.80 6.89 -16.95
C ASP A 58 -13.14 6.82 -17.72
N ALA A 59 -13.48 7.89 -18.43
CA ALA A 59 -14.70 8.03 -19.23
C ALA A 59 -14.97 6.89 -20.23
N HIS A 60 -13.98 6.03 -20.47
CA HIS A 60 -14.11 4.82 -21.29
C HIS A 60 -14.29 3.54 -20.44
N ARG A 61 -14.79 3.66 -19.20
CA ARG A 61 -14.97 2.54 -18.26
C ARG A 61 -13.66 1.77 -18.09
N SER A 62 -12.65 2.44 -17.49
CA SER A 62 -11.36 1.80 -17.20
C SER A 62 -11.50 0.62 -16.24
N TRP A 63 -12.55 0.64 -15.43
CA TRP A 63 -12.98 -0.46 -14.58
C TRP A 63 -14.41 -0.85 -14.97
N ALA A 64 -14.63 -2.15 -15.26
CA ALA A 64 -15.96 -2.68 -15.55
C ALA A 64 -16.78 -2.74 -14.25
N LEU A 65 -17.39 -1.62 -13.87
CA LEU A 65 -18.04 -1.45 -12.57
C LEU A 65 -19.30 -2.31 -12.41
N ASP A 66 -19.99 -2.61 -13.51
CA ASP A 66 -21.27 -3.35 -13.48
C ASP A 66 -21.07 -4.80 -12.96
N GLU A 67 -19.87 -5.35 -13.08
CA GLU A 67 -19.51 -6.72 -12.69
C GLU A 67 -18.55 -6.77 -11.48
N ALA A 68 -18.06 -5.63 -11.00
CA ALA A 68 -17.11 -5.59 -9.89
C ALA A 68 -17.84 -5.78 -8.55
N PRO A 69 -17.54 -6.86 -7.79
CA PRO A 69 -18.17 -7.09 -6.49
C PRO A 69 -17.96 -5.92 -5.53
N ILE A 70 -19.02 -5.58 -4.82
CA ILE A 70 -18.98 -4.57 -3.77
C ILE A 70 -18.49 -5.21 -2.48
N ILE A 71 -17.60 -4.49 -1.78
CA ILE A 71 -17.10 -4.84 -0.45
C ILE A 71 -17.59 -3.79 0.53
N HIS A 72 -18.21 -4.23 1.60
CA HIS A 72 -18.66 -3.38 2.69
C HIS A 72 -17.74 -3.54 3.90
N GLU A 73 -17.19 -2.44 4.38
CA GLU A 73 -16.51 -2.29 5.67
C GLU A 73 -16.82 -0.88 6.17
N HIS A 74 -17.83 -0.79 7.01
CA HIS A 74 -18.46 0.48 7.39
C HIS A 74 -17.47 1.44 8.06
N ARG A 75 -16.67 0.95 9.01
CA ARG A 75 -15.71 1.79 9.75
C ARG A 75 -14.62 2.37 8.85
N LEU A 76 -14.05 1.53 7.97
CA LEU A 76 -13.03 1.99 7.02
C LEU A 76 -13.62 2.94 5.99
N ALA A 77 -14.83 2.68 5.50
CA ALA A 77 -15.52 3.54 4.54
C ALA A 77 -15.76 4.94 5.12
N ARG A 78 -16.19 5.04 6.38
CA ARG A 78 -16.37 6.29 7.11
C ARG A 78 -15.06 7.06 7.24
N VAL A 79 -13.98 6.39 7.68
CA VAL A 79 -12.65 7.01 7.82
C VAL A 79 -12.11 7.54 6.50
N LEU A 80 -12.41 6.86 5.38
CA LEU A 80 -11.95 7.24 4.05
C LEU A 80 -12.93 8.16 3.29
N GLY A 81 -14.08 8.49 3.86
CA GLY A 81 -15.08 9.37 3.26
C GLY A 81 -15.75 8.78 2.00
N VAL A 82 -15.92 7.45 1.95
CA VAL A 82 -16.56 6.74 0.83
C VAL A 82 -17.73 5.91 1.32
N LYS A 83 -18.62 5.48 0.39
CA LYS A 83 -19.79 4.65 0.75
C LYS A 83 -19.45 3.16 0.81
N HIS A 84 -18.60 2.69 -0.08
CA HIS A 84 -18.23 1.28 -0.19
C HIS A 84 -16.90 1.10 -0.90
N PHE A 85 -16.48 -0.15 -1.02
CA PHE A 85 -15.30 -0.54 -1.78
C PHE A 85 -15.69 -1.48 -2.92
N ARG A 86 -14.80 -1.63 -3.90
CA ARG A 86 -15.00 -2.57 -5.00
C ARG A 86 -13.75 -3.41 -5.23
N LEU A 87 -13.94 -4.70 -5.44
CA LEU A 87 -12.88 -5.56 -5.97
C LEU A 87 -12.48 -5.09 -7.38
N PRO A 88 -11.20 -5.15 -7.73
CA PRO A 88 -10.79 -4.99 -9.12
C PRO A 88 -11.56 -5.97 -10.02
N PRO A 89 -12.04 -5.52 -11.19
CA PRO A 89 -12.80 -6.37 -12.09
C PRO A 89 -11.96 -7.58 -12.53
N ALA A 90 -12.58 -8.76 -12.56
CA ALA A 90 -11.98 -9.92 -13.21
C ALA A 90 -12.31 -9.88 -14.71
N SER A 91 -11.36 -10.33 -15.51
CA SER A 91 -11.57 -10.57 -16.92
C SER A 91 -11.53 -12.10 -17.13
N GLU A 92 -12.60 -12.68 -17.61
CA GLU A 92 -12.56 -14.04 -18.12
C GLU A 92 -11.75 -14.09 -19.41
N ASP A 93 -11.22 -15.26 -19.79
CA ASP A 93 -10.37 -15.39 -20.99
C ASP A 93 -11.05 -14.96 -22.29
N THR A 94 -12.38 -14.97 -22.30
CA THR A 94 -13.23 -14.57 -23.44
C THR A 94 -13.73 -13.13 -23.34
N SER A 95 -13.68 -12.51 -22.15
CA SER A 95 -14.14 -11.14 -21.96
C SER A 95 -13.08 -10.14 -22.38
N LYS A 96 -13.52 -9.00 -22.91
CA LYS A 96 -12.66 -7.86 -23.26
C LYS A 96 -12.64 -6.80 -22.18
N ASP A 97 -13.17 -7.13 -21.03
CA ASP A 97 -13.27 -6.29 -19.86
C ASP A 97 -12.06 -6.53 -18.95
N GLY A 98 -11.84 -5.63 -18.03
CA GLY A 98 -10.69 -5.64 -17.14
C GLY A 98 -10.25 -4.21 -16.85
N VAL A 99 -9.06 -4.06 -16.30
CA VAL A 99 -8.49 -2.74 -16.00
C VAL A 99 -7.76 -2.19 -17.22
N ARG A 100 -8.05 -0.96 -17.59
CA ARG A 100 -7.40 -0.28 -18.72
C ARG A 100 -5.98 0.11 -18.38
N VAL A 101 -5.11 -0.01 -19.38
CA VAL A 101 -3.73 0.46 -19.29
C VAL A 101 -3.41 1.37 -20.49
N ARG A 102 -2.44 2.26 -20.32
CA ARG A 102 -1.99 3.21 -21.36
C ARG A 102 -0.50 3.06 -21.55
N ARG A 103 -0.05 3.14 -22.78
CA ARG A 103 1.38 3.10 -23.06
C ARG A 103 2.11 4.26 -22.37
N PHE A 104 3.09 3.93 -21.58
CA PHE A 104 4.00 4.86 -20.92
C PHE A 104 5.26 4.11 -20.48
N PRO A 105 6.46 4.67 -20.62
CA PRO A 105 6.78 5.97 -21.21
C PRO A 105 6.56 6.00 -22.73
N LEU A 106 6.52 7.21 -23.30
CA LEU A 106 6.29 7.40 -24.74
C LEU A 106 7.60 7.46 -25.56
N TRP A 107 8.73 7.66 -24.90
CA TRP A 107 10.05 7.58 -25.52
C TRP A 107 10.54 6.15 -25.63
N HIS A 108 10.99 5.77 -26.83
CA HIS A 108 11.47 4.44 -27.15
C HIS A 108 12.81 4.50 -27.88
N SER A 109 13.56 3.41 -27.82
CA SER A 109 14.74 3.20 -28.63
C SER A 109 14.61 1.93 -29.48
N CYS A 110 15.16 1.96 -30.68
CA CYS A 110 15.30 0.79 -31.52
C CYS A 110 16.65 0.09 -31.23
N PRO A 111 16.70 -1.21 -30.92
CA PRO A 111 17.96 -1.92 -30.70
C PRO A 111 18.85 -1.96 -31.95
N SER A 112 18.27 -2.02 -33.14
CA SER A 112 19.00 -2.14 -34.41
C SER A 112 19.58 -0.82 -34.89
N CYS A 113 18.79 0.22 -35.14
CA CYS A 113 19.28 1.53 -35.59
C CYS A 113 19.67 2.48 -34.46
N GLN A 114 19.43 2.11 -33.21
CA GLN A 114 19.73 2.93 -32.01
C GLN A 114 18.97 4.24 -31.94
N CYS A 115 18.03 4.49 -32.84
CA CYS A 115 17.21 5.69 -32.84
C CYS A 115 16.47 5.81 -31.51
N LEU A 116 16.49 7.02 -30.91
CA LEU A 116 15.80 7.38 -29.67
C LEU A 116 14.82 8.51 -29.93
N GLN A 117 13.54 8.20 -29.92
CA GLN A 117 12.49 9.18 -30.20
C GLN A 117 11.15 8.80 -29.57
N HIS A 118 10.16 9.68 -29.68
CA HIS A 118 8.81 9.41 -29.24
C HIS A 118 8.18 8.30 -30.12
N ILE A 119 7.38 7.41 -29.51
CA ILE A 119 6.77 6.25 -30.21
C ILE A 119 6.04 6.64 -31.50
N ARG A 120 5.39 7.81 -31.53
CA ARG A 120 4.67 8.29 -32.72
C ARG A 120 5.59 8.59 -33.91
N ASP A 121 6.83 8.98 -33.63
CA ASP A 121 7.80 9.35 -34.67
C ASP A 121 8.41 8.09 -35.32
N PHE A 122 8.26 6.90 -34.72
CA PHE A 122 8.55 5.62 -35.37
C PHE A 122 7.45 5.15 -36.33
N ASN A 123 6.30 5.85 -36.31
CA ASN A 123 5.15 5.56 -37.17
C ASN A 123 4.73 4.06 -37.21
N PRO A 124 4.66 3.38 -36.04
CA PRO A 124 4.36 1.96 -36.00
C PRO A 124 2.91 1.69 -36.43
N PRO A 125 2.61 0.53 -37.03
CA PRO A 125 1.24 0.10 -37.29
C PRO A 125 0.41 0.07 -36.00
N THR A 126 -0.90 0.25 -36.15
CA THR A 126 -1.85 0.23 -35.01
C THR A 126 -1.63 -1.00 -34.14
N ASN A 127 -1.52 -0.79 -32.82
CA ASN A 127 -1.29 -1.83 -31.82
C ASN A 127 0.06 -2.58 -31.88
N LYS A 128 1.00 -2.14 -32.72
CA LYS A 128 2.38 -2.65 -32.73
C LYS A 128 3.32 -1.70 -31.99
N ASN A 129 4.47 -2.22 -31.55
CA ASN A 129 5.56 -1.48 -30.94
C ASN A 129 6.87 -1.82 -31.67
N VAL A 130 7.00 -1.37 -32.90
CA VAL A 130 8.08 -1.78 -33.81
C VAL A 130 8.68 -0.57 -34.53
N CYS A 131 9.94 -0.71 -34.93
CA CYS A 131 10.64 0.20 -35.82
C CYS A 131 10.38 -0.20 -37.27
N THR A 132 9.67 0.62 -38.02
CA THR A 132 9.35 0.31 -39.42
C THR A 132 10.57 0.41 -40.34
N ASP A 133 11.61 1.17 -39.94
CA ASP A 133 12.87 1.30 -40.72
C ASP A 133 13.82 0.09 -40.52
N CYS A 134 13.50 -0.83 -39.60
CA CYS A 134 14.33 -1.97 -39.21
C CYS A 134 13.53 -3.28 -39.25
N ASP A 135 12.81 -3.54 -40.31
CA ASP A 135 12.06 -4.79 -40.56
C ASP A 135 11.15 -5.18 -39.38
N ASP A 136 10.39 -4.24 -38.85
CA ASP A 136 9.50 -4.42 -37.69
C ASP A 136 10.25 -4.82 -36.40
N GLU A 137 11.51 -4.40 -36.21
CA GLU A 137 12.26 -4.66 -34.98
C GLU A 137 11.50 -4.12 -33.75
N PRO A 138 11.31 -4.91 -32.67
CA PRO A 138 10.64 -4.49 -31.46
C PRO A 138 11.32 -3.29 -30.79
N LEU A 139 10.55 -2.25 -30.50
CA LEU A 139 11.04 -1.06 -29.79
C LEU A 139 11.13 -1.32 -28.29
N VAL A 140 12.16 -0.77 -27.67
CA VAL A 140 12.38 -0.82 -26.23
C VAL A 140 11.90 0.49 -25.59
N PRO A 141 10.91 0.45 -24.67
CA PRO A 141 10.48 1.65 -23.97
C PRO A 141 11.59 2.18 -23.04
N SER A 142 11.65 3.50 -22.88
CA SER A 142 12.62 4.16 -22.00
C SER A 142 12.71 3.50 -20.63
N ARG A 143 13.94 3.31 -20.14
CA ARG A 143 14.23 2.84 -18.79
C ARG A 143 14.11 3.96 -17.75
N PHE A 144 14.10 5.21 -18.18
CA PHE A 144 14.13 6.41 -17.37
C PHE A 144 12.81 7.16 -17.51
N VAL A 145 12.28 7.56 -16.37
CA VAL A 145 11.08 8.38 -16.23
C VAL A 145 11.39 9.53 -15.29
N VAL A 146 10.54 10.53 -15.27
CA VAL A 146 10.63 11.66 -14.34
C VAL A 146 9.39 11.66 -13.46
N ALA A 147 9.59 11.81 -12.16
CA ALA A 147 8.49 11.97 -11.21
C ALA A 147 8.80 13.09 -10.21
N CYS A 148 7.78 13.55 -9.48
CA CYS A 148 7.91 14.46 -8.36
C CYS A 148 7.16 13.91 -7.13
N GLU A 149 7.33 14.53 -5.98
CA GLU A 149 6.70 14.10 -4.72
C GLU A 149 5.18 14.20 -4.73
N ASP A 150 4.59 15.14 -5.49
CA ASP A 150 3.13 15.21 -5.71
C ASP A 150 2.59 14.15 -6.68
N GLY A 151 3.38 13.11 -6.96
CA GLY A 151 2.97 11.95 -7.74
C GLY A 151 2.91 12.15 -9.26
N HIS A 152 3.26 13.32 -9.80
CA HIS A 152 3.30 13.54 -11.25
C HIS A 152 4.34 12.65 -11.92
N LEU A 153 4.09 12.30 -13.18
CA LEU A 153 4.92 11.38 -13.96
C LEU A 153 5.06 11.86 -15.39
N ASP A 154 6.30 11.86 -15.90
CA ASP A 154 6.61 12.30 -17.27
C ASP A 154 7.73 11.47 -17.87
N ASP A 155 7.90 11.60 -19.18
CA ASP A 155 9.04 11.06 -19.90
C ASP A 155 10.33 11.80 -19.52
N PHE A 156 11.47 11.08 -19.55
CA PHE A 156 12.77 11.71 -19.32
C PHE A 156 13.07 12.73 -20.44
N PRO A 157 13.52 13.96 -20.12
CA PRO A 157 13.74 15.02 -21.10
C PRO A 157 15.06 14.85 -21.86
N TYR A 158 15.17 13.80 -22.68
CA TYR A 158 16.39 13.41 -23.40
C TYR A 158 17.02 14.53 -24.19
N TRP A 159 16.21 15.35 -24.87
CA TRP A 159 16.73 16.47 -25.66
C TRP A 159 17.43 17.51 -24.76
N LYS A 160 16.82 17.91 -23.66
CA LYS A 160 17.41 18.87 -22.70
C LYS A 160 18.66 18.29 -22.04
N TRP A 161 18.67 16.99 -21.74
CA TRP A 161 19.82 16.32 -21.16
C TRP A 161 21.01 16.28 -22.09
N LEU A 162 20.80 15.97 -23.36
CA LEU A 162 21.84 15.89 -24.38
C LEU A 162 22.45 17.27 -24.68
N HIS A 163 21.59 18.31 -24.87
CA HIS A 163 22.02 19.65 -25.28
C HIS A 163 22.38 20.59 -24.11
N ARG A 164 22.59 20.04 -22.88
CA ARG A 164 22.81 20.84 -21.67
C ARG A 164 24.01 21.78 -21.70
N LYS A 165 25.02 21.50 -22.52
CA LYS A 165 26.21 22.34 -22.66
C LYS A 165 26.14 23.40 -23.75
N ASN A 166 25.15 23.32 -24.65
CA ASN A 166 24.99 24.25 -25.77
C ASN A 166 23.93 25.33 -25.54
N ARG A 167 23.73 25.74 -24.29
CA ARG A 167 22.72 26.73 -23.89
C ARG A 167 23.14 28.17 -24.08
N GLU A 168 24.39 28.44 -24.45
CA GLU A 168 24.93 29.81 -24.56
C GLU A 168 24.33 30.65 -25.69
N ASP A 169 23.67 30.02 -26.70
CA ASP A 169 23.21 30.76 -27.89
C ASP A 169 21.70 31.06 -27.93
N GLY A 170 20.97 31.03 -26.80
CA GLY A 170 19.57 31.45 -26.79
C GLY A 170 18.61 30.64 -27.67
N ALA A 171 19.07 29.54 -28.27
CA ALA A 171 18.27 28.67 -29.13
C ALA A 171 17.28 27.88 -28.31
N THR A 172 16.08 28.38 -28.16
CA THR A 172 14.92 27.73 -27.50
C THR A 172 14.28 26.64 -28.37
N GLY A 173 14.81 26.37 -29.58
CA GLY A 173 14.27 25.43 -30.56
C GLY A 173 14.95 24.06 -30.52
N ARG A 174 14.22 23.00 -30.88
CA ARG A 174 14.80 21.68 -31.16
C ARG A 174 15.76 21.82 -32.36
N CYS A 175 16.93 21.17 -32.28
CA CYS A 175 17.96 21.24 -33.32
C CYS A 175 17.58 20.56 -34.66
N GLY A 176 16.43 19.90 -34.74
CA GLY A 176 16.01 19.15 -35.96
C GLY A 176 16.78 17.85 -36.19
N GLY A 177 17.83 17.56 -35.40
CA GLY A 177 18.62 16.34 -35.50
C GLY A 177 17.91 15.12 -34.90
N GLN A 178 18.29 13.94 -35.34
CA GLN A 178 17.82 12.66 -34.81
C GLN A 178 18.70 12.24 -33.66
N MET A 179 18.06 11.88 -32.52
CA MET A 179 18.77 11.36 -31.37
C MET A 179 18.94 9.85 -31.48
N SER A 180 20.03 9.36 -30.90
CA SER A 180 20.29 7.93 -30.75
C SER A 180 20.77 7.59 -29.33
N MET A 181 20.51 6.36 -28.91
CA MET A 181 20.95 5.80 -27.63
C MET A 181 21.68 4.49 -27.85
N ARG A 182 22.90 4.39 -27.34
CA ARG A 182 23.71 3.17 -27.42
C ARG A 182 24.28 2.81 -26.06
N PHE A 183 24.63 1.56 -25.92
CA PHE A 183 25.32 1.04 -24.75
C PHE A 183 26.80 0.83 -25.09
N SER A 184 27.70 1.50 -24.35
CA SER A 184 29.15 1.36 -24.51
C SER A 184 29.69 0.43 -23.42
N GLY A 185 30.27 -0.71 -23.82
CA GLY A 185 30.92 -1.66 -22.93
C GLY A 185 30.01 -2.75 -22.34
N ARG A 186 30.60 -3.55 -21.43
CA ARG A 186 29.93 -4.73 -20.80
C ARG A 186 29.24 -4.41 -19.46
N SER A 187 29.34 -3.18 -18.99
CA SER A 187 28.76 -2.75 -17.71
C SER A 187 27.32 -2.24 -17.89
N ALA A 188 26.43 -2.61 -17.01
CA ALA A 188 25.06 -2.08 -16.94
C ALA A 188 24.97 -0.70 -16.25
N SER A 189 26.09 -0.01 -16.04
CA SER A 189 26.14 1.29 -15.36
C SER A 189 25.52 2.42 -16.20
N LEU A 190 25.03 3.47 -15.53
CA LEU A 190 24.51 4.67 -16.21
C LEU A 190 25.55 5.36 -17.09
N ARG A 191 26.84 5.23 -16.74
CA ARG A 191 27.97 5.75 -17.51
C ARG A 191 28.04 5.12 -18.89
N SER A 192 27.64 3.87 -19.05
CA SER A 192 27.67 3.14 -20.31
C SER A 192 26.50 3.47 -21.24
N VAL A 193 25.46 4.17 -20.78
CA VAL A 193 24.33 4.62 -21.59
C VAL A 193 24.70 5.96 -22.22
N ILE A 194 24.96 5.97 -23.51
CA ILE A 194 25.41 7.15 -24.28
C ILE A 194 24.29 7.62 -25.20
N ILE A 195 24.04 8.93 -25.16
CA ILE A 195 23.06 9.61 -26.03
C ILE A 195 23.84 10.56 -26.96
N SER A 196 23.48 10.54 -28.23
CA SER A 196 24.03 11.41 -29.27
C SER A 196 22.92 11.99 -30.15
N CYS A 197 23.29 12.99 -30.97
CA CYS A 197 22.40 13.63 -31.95
C CYS A 197 23.13 13.91 -33.25
N THR A 198 22.45 13.76 -34.39
CA THR A 198 23.01 14.06 -35.70
C THR A 198 23.29 15.54 -35.92
N CYS A 199 22.84 16.45 -35.02
CA CYS A 199 23.17 17.89 -35.09
C CYS A 199 24.65 18.21 -34.76
N GLY A 200 25.46 17.21 -34.33
CA GLY A 200 26.86 17.38 -34.01
C GLY A 200 27.15 17.83 -32.57
N VAL A 201 26.15 17.93 -31.70
CA VAL A 201 26.40 18.17 -30.26
C VAL A 201 27.22 17.04 -29.68
N PRO A 202 28.18 17.30 -28.77
CA PRO A 202 28.93 16.23 -28.11
C PRO A 202 28.05 15.21 -27.44
N GLU A 203 28.39 13.93 -27.57
CA GLU A 203 27.71 12.84 -26.91
C GLU A 203 27.74 13.00 -25.39
N VAL A 204 26.70 12.54 -24.72
CA VAL A 204 26.61 12.56 -23.24
C VAL A 204 26.19 11.20 -22.70
N SER A 205 26.74 10.84 -21.53
CA SER A 205 26.26 9.68 -20.78
C SER A 205 25.09 10.03 -19.87
N MET A 206 24.37 9.00 -19.42
CA MET A 206 23.32 9.13 -18.40
C MET A 206 23.90 9.24 -16.97
N GLU A 207 25.24 9.23 -16.82
CA GLU A 207 25.90 9.41 -15.53
C GLU A 207 25.50 10.74 -14.89
N GLY A 208 25.13 10.70 -13.62
CA GLY A 208 24.69 11.86 -12.86
C GLY A 208 23.22 12.27 -13.08
N SER A 209 22.48 11.64 -14.00
CA SER A 209 21.05 11.97 -14.24
C SER A 209 20.14 11.69 -13.03
N PHE A 210 20.56 10.84 -12.10
CA PHE A 210 19.82 10.51 -10.87
C PHE A 210 20.18 11.40 -9.67
N ARG A 211 21.11 12.36 -9.85
CA ARG A 211 21.38 13.34 -8.79
C ARG A 211 20.13 14.19 -8.55
N ARG A 212 19.89 14.52 -7.28
CA ARG A 212 18.69 15.28 -6.85
C ARG A 212 18.48 16.56 -7.68
N SER A 213 19.55 17.32 -7.91
CA SER A 213 19.50 18.57 -8.65
C SER A 213 19.64 18.43 -10.18
N ALA A 214 19.87 17.21 -10.70
CA ALA A 214 20.24 17.01 -12.10
C ALA A 214 19.26 17.63 -13.13
N LEU A 215 17.98 17.56 -12.85
CA LEU A 215 16.94 18.11 -13.71
C LEU A 215 16.68 19.59 -13.42
N THR A 216 16.72 20.01 -12.18
CA THR A 216 16.55 21.42 -11.78
C THR A 216 17.72 22.28 -12.27
N ASP A 217 18.94 21.78 -12.25
CA ASP A 217 20.13 22.43 -12.83
C ASP A 217 19.98 22.66 -14.34
N LEU A 218 19.19 21.83 -15.01
CA LEU A 218 18.83 21.97 -16.41
C LEU A 218 17.65 22.94 -16.64
N GLY A 219 17.07 23.53 -15.59
CA GLY A 219 15.85 24.30 -15.66
C GLY A 219 14.63 23.48 -16.07
N VAL A 220 14.66 22.18 -15.80
CA VAL A 220 13.47 21.33 -15.95
C VAL A 220 12.61 21.50 -14.70
N ARG A 221 11.33 21.77 -14.92
CA ARG A 221 10.31 21.85 -13.86
C ARG A 221 9.32 20.72 -14.03
N CYS A 222 8.63 20.36 -12.96
CA CYS A 222 7.52 19.44 -13.06
C CYS A 222 6.40 20.05 -13.93
N GLU A 223 5.93 19.31 -14.91
CA GLU A 223 4.87 19.76 -15.82
C GLU A 223 3.46 19.37 -15.31
N GLY A 224 3.34 18.80 -14.11
CA GLY A 224 2.06 18.43 -13.51
C GLY A 224 1.28 17.36 -14.27
N ARG A 225 1.96 16.48 -15.00
CA ARG A 225 1.30 15.48 -15.85
C ARG A 225 0.86 14.25 -15.04
N ARG A 226 -0.34 13.77 -15.34
CA ARG A 226 -0.96 12.58 -14.77
C ARG A 226 -1.34 11.60 -15.88
N PRO A 227 -0.38 10.85 -16.46
CA PRO A 227 -0.64 10.00 -17.64
C PRO A 227 -1.65 8.87 -17.39
N TRP A 228 -1.90 8.51 -16.12
CA TRP A 228 -2.92 7.52 -15.74
C TRP A 228 -4.34 8.07 -15.78
N LEU A 229 -4.55 9.39 -15.71
CA LEU A 229 -5.86 10.04 -15.76
C LEU A 229 -6.10 10.62 -17.17
N LYS A 230 -7.03 10.02 -17.91
CA LYS A 230 -7.32 10.43 -19.28
C LYS A 230 -7.97 11.80 -19.32
N GLY A 231 -7.38 12.69 -20.11
CA GLY A 231 -7.91 14.03 -20.26
C GLY A 231 -7.64 14.96 -19.09
N ALA A 232 -6.90 14.49 -18.07
CA ALA A 232 -6.48 15.35 -16.99
C ALA A 232 -5.64 16.53 -17.53
N PRO A 233 -5.98 17.79 -17.19
CA PRO A 233 -5.12 18.91 -17.48
C PRO A 233 -3.82 18.79 -16.67
N ALA A 234 -2.75 19.40 -17.18
CA ALA A 234 -1.53 19.55 -16.39
C ALA A 234 -1.81 20.45 -15.18
N GLU A 235 -1.28 20.06 -14.02
CA GLU A 235 -1.42 20.81 -12.78
C GLU A 235 -0.22 21.72 -12.56
N PHE A 236 -0.45 22.83 -11.86
CA PHE A 236 0.68 23.64 -11.40
C PHE A 236 1.38 22.91 -10.27
N CYS A 237 2.68 22.64 -10.43
CA CYS A 237 3.49 21.94 -9.45
C CYS A 237 4.80 22.69 -9.19
N ARG A 238 5.17 22.82 -7.93
CA ARG A 238 6.44 23.42 -7.48
C ARG A 238 7.50 22.41 -7.11
N GLN A 239 7.14 21.13 -7.04
CA GLN A 239 8.04 20.07 -6.64
C GLN A 239 9.19 19.87 -7.64
N ALA A 240 10.36 19.55 -7.11
CA ALA A 240 11.53 19.25 -7.94
C ALA A 240 11.36 17.91 -8.64
N PRO A 241 11.44 17.88 -9.98
CA PRO A 241 11.36 16.62 -10.72
C PRO A 241 12.65 15.81 -10.53
N ARG A 242 12.51 14.49 -10.37
CA ARG A 242 13.63 13.55 -10.20
C ARG A 242 13.58 12.47 -11.27
N THR A 243 14.76 12.05 -11.71
CA THR A 243 14.89 10.89 -12.59
C THR A 243 14.75 9.62 -11.79
N LEU A 244 13.89 8.73 -12.23
CA LEU A 244 13.69 7.40 -11.66
C LEU A 244 13.90 6.32 -12.72
N GLN A 245 14.32 5.15 -12.27
CA GLN A 245 14.32 3.96 -13.11
C GLN A 245 12.89 3.37 -13.11
N ARG A 246 12.33 3.09 -14.28
CA ARG A 246 10.96 2.62 -14.47
C ARG A 246 10.55 1.43 -13.58
N GLY A 247 11.47 0.52 -13.27
CA GLY A 247 11.22 -0.63 -12.40
C GLY A 247 11.56 -0.41 -10.91
N SER A 248 11.88 0.83 -10.51
CA SER A 248 12.15 1.14 -9.11
C SER A 248 10.85 1.19 -8.29
N SER A 249 10.87 0.72 -7.05
CA SER A 249 9.79 0.87 -6.08
C SER A 249 9.43 2.35 -5.83
N SER A 250 10.40 3.26 -5.93
CA SER A 250 10.16 4.71 -5.81
C SER A 250 9.28 5.30 -6.92
N VAL A 251 8.99 4.56 -7.99
CA VAL A 251 8.07 5.02 -9.06
C VAL A 251 6.62 4.95 -8.63
N TRP A 252 6.28 3.99 -7.76
CA TRP A 252 4.92 3.83 -7.29
C TRP A 252 4.90 3.04 -5.97
N GLN A 253 4.28 3.61 -4.96
CA GLN A 253 4.03 2.96 -3.68
C GLN A 253 2.57 3.15 -3.31
N PRO A 254 1.83 2.08 -2.97
CA PRO A 254 0.42 2.18 -2.62
C PRO A 254 0.25 2.78 -1.23
N VAL A 255 -0.65 3.74 -1.10
CA VAL A 255 -1.17 4.19 0.19
C VAL A 255 -2.35 3.28 0.55
N LEU A 256 -2.07 2.28 1.36
CA LEU A 256 -3.07 1.31 1.79
C LEU A 256 -3.64 1.70 3.15
N LYS A 257 -4.95 1.66 3.27
CA LYS A 257 -5.64 1.72 4.55
C LYS A 257 -6.45 0.46 4.73
N SER A 258 -6.41 -0.13 5.91
CA SER A 258 -7.09 -1.40 6.16
C SER A 258 -7.80 -1.41 7.50
N ALA A 259 -8.86 -2.23 7.59
CA ALA A 259 -9.57 -2.50 8.83
C ALA A 259 -9.84 -4.00 8.99
N LEU A 260 -9.77 -4.48 10.22
CA LEU A 260 -10.33 -5.77 10.59
C LEU A 260 -11.84 -5.62 10.74
N SER A 261 -12.62 -6.52 10.17
CA SER A 261 -14.06 -6.56 10.40
C SER A 261 -14.32 -7.14 11.80
N ILE A 262 -14.63 -6.28 12.75
CA ILE A 262 -14.91 -6.67 14.14
C ILE A 262 -16.39 -6.48 14.47
N PRO A 263 -16.95 -7.23 15.45
CA PRO A 263 -18.32 -7.00 15.92
C PRO A 263 -18.53 -5.56 16.45
N PRO A 264 -19.70 -4.94 16.21
CA PRO A 264 -20.91 -5.54 15.60
C PRO A 264 -20.93 -5.52 14.06
N TRP A 265 -19.89 -5.05 13.40
CA TRP A 265 -19.82 -4.84 11.96
C TRP A 265 -19.44 -6.09 11.15
N SER A 266 -19.06 -7.19 11.84
CA SER A 266 -18.53 -8.42 11.21
C SER A 266 -19.57 -9.45 10.80
N ASP A 267 -20.87 -9.21 10.99
CA ASP A 267 -21.92 -10.21 10.84
C ASP A 267 -22.67 -10.18 9.51
N GLY A 268 -22.24 -9.39 8.55
CA GLY A 268 -22.93 -9.26 7.26
C GLY A 268 -24.23 -8.44 7.31
N LEU A 269 -24.78 -8.14 8.48
CA LEU A 269 -25.97 -7.29 8.63
C LEU A 269 -25.66 -5.85 8.16
N ALA A 270 -24.52 -5.32 8.56
CA ALA A 270 -24.08 -4.00 8.12
C ALA A 270 -23.96 -3.90 6.59
N ALA A 271 -23.54 -4.98 5.92
CA ALA A 271 -23.50 -5.05 4.46
C ALA A 271 -24.91 -5.00 3.85
N LYS A 272 -25.86 -5.74 4.42
CA LYS A 272 -27.28 -5.71 3.98
C LYS A 272 -27.91 -4.32 4.16
N LEU A 273 -27.54 -3.62 5.22
CA LEU A 273 -28.07 -2.29 5.56
C LEU A 273 -27.40 -1.14 4.83
N SER A 274 -26.29 -1.38 4.14
CA SER A 274 -25.41 -0.32 3.59
C SER A 274 -26.14 0.67 2.67
N GLU A 275 -27.02 0.21 1.80
CA GLU A 275 -27.81 1.06 0.89
C GLU A 275 -28.93 1.84 1.63
N HIS A 276 -29.32 1.37 2.80
CA HIS A 276 -30.39 1.93 3.61
C HIS A 276 -29.87 2.79 4.78
N TRP A 277 -28.54 2.86 4.96
CA TRP A 277 -27.91 3.41 6.15
C TRP A 277 -28.27 4.87 6.43
N GLU A 278 -28.24 5.72 5.42
CA GLU A 278 -28.60 7.14 5.55
C GLU A 278 -30.07 7.31 5.98
N THR A 279 -30.95 6.47 5.47
CA THR A 279 -32.38 6.48 5.85
C THR A 279 -32.55 6.03 7.30
N LEU A 280 -31.85 4.94 7.69
CA LEU A 280 -31.93 4.40 9.04
C LEU A 280 -31.40 5.37 10.10
N ARG A 281 -30.37 6.13 9.78
CA ARG A 281 -29.83 7.21 10.65
C ARG A 281 -30.83 8.34 10.90
N SER A 282 -31.72 8.60 9.96
CA SER A 282 -32.71 9.68 10.07
C SER A 282 -33.87 9.36 11.03
N PHE A 283 -34.03 8.11 11.42
CA PHE A 283 -35.10 7.69 12.31
C PHE A 283 -34.75 7.94 13.78
N SER A 284 -35.75 8.44 14.51
CA SER A 284 -35.60 8.77 15.92
C SER A 284 -36.16 7.71 16.87
N SER A 285 -36.91 6.75 16.35
CA SER A 285 -37.59 5.74 17.15
C SER A 285 -37.47 4.32 16.59
N ARG A 286 -37.46 3.34 17.51
CA ARG A 286 -37.51 1.93 17.17
C ARG A 286 -38.70 1.57 16.24
N MET A 287 -39.84 2.23 16.44
CA MET A 287 -41.03 1.96 15.65
C MET A 287 -40.87 2.37 14.18
N GLU A 288 -40.23 3.49 13.91
CA GLU A 288 -39.93 3.95 12.54
C GLU A 288 -39.01 2.96 11.84
N ILE A 289 -37.95 2.50 12.52
CA ILE A 289 -37.05 1.47 12.02
C ILE A 289 -37.81 0.19 11.71
N GLU A 290 -38.64 -0.30 12.63
CA GLU A 290 -39.41 -1.54 12.45
C GLU A 290 -40.38 -1.48 11.26
N ILE A 291 -41.06 -0.34 11.08
CA ILE A 291 -41.96 -0.12 9.93
C ILE A 291 -41.18 -0.11 8.62
N TYR A 292 -40.05 0.58 8.62
CA TYR A 292 -39.18 0.64 7.43
C TYR A 292 -38.64 -0.73 7.03
N LEU A 293 -38.11 -1.49 8.01
CA LEU A 293 -37.55 -2.83 7.77
C LEU A 293 -38.59 -3.80 7.22
N LYS A 294 -39.82 -3.76 7.70
CA LYS A 294 -40.94 -4.57 7.16
C LYS A 294 -41.22 -4.27 5.68
N GLY A 295 -40.93 -3.05 5.24
CA GLY A 295 -41.05 -2.64 3.84
C GLY A 295 -39.87 -3.03 2.97
N ALA A 296 -38.66 -2.72 3.44
CA ALA A 296 -37.41 -2.86 2.71
C ALA A 296 -36.87 -4.30 2.68
N PHE A 297 -37.02 -5.06 3.79
CA PHE A 297 -36.47 -6.40 3.97
C PHE A 297 -37.56 -7.47 4.14
N ARG A 298 -38.57 -7.48 3.26
CA ARG A 298 -39.65 -8.44 3.31
C ARG A 298 -39.19 -9.88 3.22
N GLY A 299 -39.40 -10.65 4.30
CA GLY A 299 -39.08 -12.07 4.36
C GLY A 299 -37.65 -12.39 4.79
N ASP A 300 -36.87 -11.41 5.22
CA ASP A 300 -35.55 -11.61 5.86
C ASP A 300 -35.67 -11.37 7.37
N ASP A 301 -35.96 -12.44 8.11
CA ASP A 301 -36.08 -12.39 9.59
C ASP A 301 -34.74 -12.12 10.31
N SER A 302 -33.61 -12.14 9.60
CA SER A 302 -32.31 -11.83 10.17
C SER A 302 -32.11 -10.33 10.43
N VAL A 303 -32.89 -9.46 9.77
CA VAL A 303 -32.81 -8.01 9.91
C VAL A 303 -33.86 -7.53 10.92
N THR A 304 -33.46 -7.35 12.17
CA THR A 304 -34.34 -6.93 13.27
C THR A 304 -34.11 -5.48 13.67
N ALA A 305 -35.16 -4.80 14.15
CA ALA A 305 -35.03 -3.42 14.64
C ALA A 305 -34.03 -3.31 15.81
N ASP A 306 -33.95 -4.29 16.68
CA ASP A 306 -33.02 -4.29 17.80
C ASP A 306 -31.55 -4.38 17.34
N ALA A 307 -31.28 -5.22 16.35
CA ALA A 307 -29.94 -5.31 15.75
C ALA A 307 -29.52 -4.02 15.01
N VAL A 308 -30.47 -3.37 14.32
CA VAL A 308 -30.22 -2.06 13.68
C VAL A 308 -29.96 -0.98 14.71
N MET A 309 -30.76 -0.93 15.80
CA MET A 309 -30.55 0.02 16.90
C MET A 309 -29.18 -0.16 17.56
N GLU A 310 -28.72 -1.40 17.74
CA GLU A 310 -27.40 -1.71 18.28
C GLU A 310 -26.28 -1.19 17.36
N LEU A 311 -26.40 -1.39 16.04
CA LEU A 311 -25.46 -0.86 15.07
C LEU A 311 -25.43 0.68 15.06
N LEU A 312 -26.59 1.33 15.12
CA LEU A 312 -26.68 2.80 15.18
C LEU A 312 -26.10 3.34 16.50
N ALA A 313 -26.31 2.65 17.62
CA ALA A 313 -25.72 3.02 18.90
C ALA A 313 -24.17 2.85 18.87
N ALA A 314 -23.68 1.75 18.32
CA ALA A 314 -22.25 1.54 18.13
C ALA A 314 -21.62 2.63 17.26
N GLU A 315 -22.31 3.03 16.18
CA GLU A 315 -21.82 4.12 15.33
C GLU A 315 -21.74 5.46 16.08
N GLN A 316 -22.73 5.75 16.92
CA GLN A 316 -22.73 6.99 17.74
C GLN A 316 -21.67 6.98 18.84
N GLU A 317 -21.36 5.81 19.41
CA GLU A 317 -20.27 5.66 20.37
C GLU A 317 -18.89 5.83 19.71
N GLU A 318 -18.77 5.43 18.45
CA GLU A 318 -17.56 5.50 17.65
C GLU A 318 -17.33 6.88 16.97
N ASP A 319 -18.18 7.89 17.22
CA ASP A 319 -18.08 9.19 16.59
C ASP A 319 -16.90 10.00 17.15
N PRO A 320 -15.84 10.26 16.34
CA PRO A 320 -14.66 10.98 16.79
C PRO A 320 -14.94 12.43 17.22
N ASP A 321 -16.04 13.03 16.74
CA ASP A 321 -16.42 14.39 17.14
C ASP A 321 -16.88 14.49 18.61
N ARG A 322 -17.22 13.36 19.25
CA ARG A 322 -17.50 13.30 20.69
C ARG A 322 -16.26 13.34 21.57
N GLU A 323 -15.15 12.78 21.09
CA GLU A 323 -13.87 12.78 21.82
C GLU A 323 -13.07 14.08 21.65
N SER A 324 -13.38 14.90 20.63
CA SER A 324 -12.66 16.13 20.30
C SER A 324 -12.89 17.31 21.28
N ASN A 325 -13.68 17.12 22.32
CA ASN A 325 -13.91 18.14 23.38
C ASN A 325 -12.90 18.11 24.53
N ALA A 326 -11.82 17.35 24.44
CA ALA A 326 -10.73 17.35 25.41
C ALA A 326 -9.44 17.87 24.77
N ASP A 327 -8.79 18.81 25.38
CA ASP A 327 -7.54 19.54 25.09
C ASP A 327 -6.29 18.63 24.87
N ALA A 328 -6.34 17.67 23.96
CA ALA A 328 -5.19 16.85 23.55
C ALA A 328 -5.22 16.69 22.03
N GLY A 329 -4.10 16.87 21.38
CA GLY A 329 -3.92 16.90 19.93
C GLY A 329 -4.80 15.90 19.18
N ALA A 330 -5.52 16.37 18.17
CA ALA A 330 -6.59 15.64 17.50
C ALA A 330 -6.11 14.25 17.03
N VAL A 331 -6.60 13.18 17.67
CA VAL A 331 -6.35 11.80 17.28
C VAL A 331 -6.98 11.56 15.90
N SER A 332 -6.23 11.01 14.96
CA SER A 332 -6.77 10.79 13.63
C SER A 332 -7.89 9.72 13.64
N PRO A 333 -8.92 9.84 12.79
CA PRO A 333 -9.99 8.83 12.70
C PRO A 333 -9.45 7.40 12.45
N TYR A 334 -8.32 7.28 11.77
CA TYR A 334 -7.68 5.98 11.53
C TYR A 334 -7.02 5.41 12.81
N GLN A 335 -6.48 6.26 13.67
CA GLN A 335 -5.96 5.82 14.98
C GLN A 335 -7.09 5.34 15.90
N VAL A 336 -8.25 6.01 15.88
CA VAL A 336 -9.44 5.56 16.61
C VAL A 336 -9.87 4.17 16.15
N LEU A 337 -9.93 3.93 14.82
CA LEU A 337 -10.23 2.62 14.26
C LEU A 337 -9.23 1.54 14.76
N ARG A 338 -7.94 1.85 14.78
CA ARG A 338 -6.89 0.94 15.26
C ARG A 338 -7.03 0.63 16.76
N ARG A 339 -7.42 1.62 17.56
CA ARG A 339 -7.66 1.43 19.02
C ARG A 339 -8.85 0.50 19.26
N GLN A 340 -9.94 0.66 18.54
CA GLN A 340 -11.10 -0.22 18.63
C GLN A 340 -10.74 -1.68 18.29
N GLU A 341 -9.92 -1.90 17.25
CA GLU A 341 -9.41 -3.22 16.92
C GLU A 341 -8.59 -3.82 18.07
N TYR A 342 -7.68 -3.03 18.64
CA TYR A 342 -6.84 -3.44 19.77
C TYR A 342 -7.69 -3.83 20.98
N GLU A 343 -8.66 -3.01 21.37
CA GLU A 343 -9.58 -3.29 22.48
C GLU A 343 -10.37 -4.57 22.24
N ARG A 344 -10.85 -4.78 21.02
CA ARG A 344 -11.56 -6.00 20.64
C ARG A 344 -10.65 -7.23 20.66
N LEU A 345 -9.43 -7.12 20.19
CA LEU A 345 -8.43 -8.21 20.27
C LEU A 345 -8.06 -8.53 21.72
N CYS A 346 -7.97 -7.55 22.60
CA CYS A 346 -7.72 -7.75 24.03
C CYS A 346 -8.89 -8.42 24.74
N SER A 347 -10.13 -8.02 24.46
CA SER A 347 -11.34 -8.52 25.13
C SER A 347 -11.86 -9.84 24.54
N GLY A 348 -11.59 -10.09 23.26
CA GLY A 348 -12.15 -11.22 22.52
C GLY A 348 -13.64 -11.08 22.21
N ASN A 349 -14.28 -12.18 21.83
CA ASN A 349 -15.71 -12.22 21.58
C ASN A 349 -16.50 -12.11 22.90
N ALA A 350 -17.48 -11.21 22.94
CA ALA A 350 -18.40 -11.11 24.06
C ALA A 350 -19.52 -12.17 23.94
N LEU A 351 -20.17 -12.49 25.06
CA LEU A 351 -21.35 -13.40 25.07
C LEU A 351 -22.47 -12.92 24.13
N ARG A 352 -22.62 -11.60 23.96
CA ARG A 352 -23.57 -10.96 23.04
C ARG A 352 -23.27 -11.21 21.57
N ASP A 353 -22.02 -11.56 21.23
CA ASP A 353 -21.58 -11.79 19.86
C ASP A 353 -21.88 -13.22 19.38
N LYS A 354 -22.44 -14.10 20.26
CA LYS A 354 -22.85 -15.45 19.88
C LYS A 354 -23.89 -15.41 18.77
N GLY A 355 -23.58 -16.09 17.66
CA GLY A 355 -24.41 -16.08 16.45
C GLY A 355 -24.04 -15.00 15.44
N ARG A 356 -23.08 -14.11 15.75
CA ARG A 356 -22.52 -13.09 14.85
C ARG A 356 -21.04 -13.33 14.51
N GLU A 357 -20.58 -14.55 14.73
CA GLU A 357 -19.16 -14.94 14.63
C GLU A 357 -18.72 -15.25 13.19
N GLU A 358 -19.48 -14.82 12.18
CA GLU A 358 -19.21 -15.24 10.80
C GLU A 358 -17.84 -14.79 10.27
N GLN A 359 -17.39 -13.59 10.62
CA GLN A 359 -16.17 -12.99 10.07
C GLN A 359 -15.10 -12.71 11.12
N PHE A 360 -15.39 -12.85 12.42
CA PHE A 360 -14.45 -12.60 13.50
C PHE A 360 -14.68 -13.54 14.69
N ILE A 361 -13.66 -14.34 15.02
CA ILE A 361 -13.63 -15.20 16.21
C ILE A 361 -12.29 -15.00 16.90
N CYS A 362 -12.31 -14.42 18.10
CA CYS A 362 -11.14 -14.14 18.90
C CYS A 362 -11.39 -14.64 20.35
N GLU A 363 -10.62 -15.61 20.80
CA GLU A 363 -10.80 -16.25 22.09
C GLU A 363 -9.45 -16.44 22.78
N PRO A 364 -9.39 -16.39 24.12
CA PRO A 364 -8.18 -16.75 24.83
C PRO A 364 -7.93 -18.27 24.73
N PRO A 365 -6.65 -18.71 24.82
CA PRO A 365 -6.34 -20.13 24.93
C PRO A 365 -6.95 -20.72 26.18
N VAL A 366 -7.24 -22.02 26.14
CA VAL A 366 -7.76 -22.74 27.29
C VAL A 366 -6.65 -23.05 28.29
N SER A 367 -5.42 -23.24 27.80
CA SER A 367 -4.25 -23.57 28.61
C SER A 367 -3.81 -22.42 29.52
N ASN A 368 -3.14 -22.74 30.64
CA ASN A 368 -2.66 -21.74 31.58
C ASN A 368 -1.52 -20.89 30.93
N PRO A 369 -1.63 -19.56 30.88
CA PRO A 369 -0.62 -18.71 30.30
C PRO A 369 0.61 -18.45 31.18
N ALA A 370 0.70 -19.01 32.40
CA ALA A 370 1.81 -18.74 33.34
C ALA A 370 3.21 -19.02 32.76
N VAL A 371 3.33 -19.92 31.77
CA VAL A 371 4.60 -20.20 31.07
C VAL A 371 5.10 -18.97 30.28
N LEU A 372 4.24 -18.00 30.00
CA LEU A 372 4.57 -16.77 29.25
C LEU A 372 4.97 -15.61 30.17
N GLU A 373 4.75 -15.71 31.49
CA GLU A 373 5.13 -14.65 32.44
C GLU A 373 6.61 -14.24 32.36
N PRO A 374 7.58 -15.17 32.22
CA PRO A 374 8.99 -14.78 32.11
C PRO A 374 9.32 -13.90 30.90
N PHE A 375 8.47 -13.97 29.87
CA PHE A 375 8.62 -13.16 28.65
C PHE A 375 7.90 -11.80 28.74
N GLY A 376 7.26 -11.49 29.87
CA GLY A 376 6.42 -10.29 29.97
C GLY A 376 5.27 -10.28 28.96
N VAL A 377 4.84 -11.45 28.49
CA VAL A 377 3.71 -11.58 27.57
C VAL A 377 2.44 -11.71 28.41
N ALA A 378 1.54 -10.75 28.22
CA ALA A 378 0.18 -10.88 28.75
C ALA A 378 -0.54 -12.05 28.03
N ARG A 379 -1.80 -12.26 28.35
CA ARG A 379 -2.56 -13.35 27.76
C ARG A 379 -2.63 -13.24 26.23
N PRO A 380 -2.12 -14.22 25.45
CA PRO A 380 -2.29 -14.23 24.01
C PRO A 380 -3.76 -14.47 23.64
N MET A 381 -4.20 -14.06 22.46
CA MET A 381 -5.53 -14.32 21.95
C MET A 381 -5.47 -15.09 20.64
N LEU A 382 -6.29 -16.12 20.53
CA LEU A 382 -6.41 -16.99 19.37
C LEU A 382 -7.46 -16.40 18.43
N VAL A 383 -7.02 -15.78 17.35
CA VAL A 383 -7.90 -15.23 16.33
C VAL A 383 -8.18 -16.32 15.31
N LYS A 384 -9.21 -17.14 15.60
CA LYS A 384 -9.57 -18.33 14.81
C LYS A 384 -10.18 -17.98 13.45
N ARG A 385 -10.75 -16.78 13.36
CA ARG A 385 -11.26 -16.22 12.11
C ARG A 385 -11.16 -14.71 12.15
N LEU A 386 -10.67 -14.15 11.08
CA LEU A 386 -10.67 -12.71 10.82
C LEU A 386 -10.97 -12.44 9.35
N ARG A 387 -11.54 -11.28 9.13
CA ARG A 387 -11.64 -10.67 7.80
C ARG A 387 -10.98 -9.31 7.86
N GLU A 388 -10.12 -9.02 6.90
CA GLU A 388 -9.50 -7.71 6.71
C GLU A 388 -9.90 -7.15 5.36
N VAL A 389 -10.30 -5.89 5.32
CA VAL A 389 -10.50 -5.13 4.09
C VAL A 389 -9.34 -4.17 3.92
N ARG A 390 -8.66 -4.23 2.77
CA ARG A 390 -7.55 -3.33 2.38
C ARG A 390 -7.96 -2.49 1.20
N ALA A 391 -8.01 -1.20 1.38
CA ALA A 391 -8.35 -0.24 0.34
C ALA A 391 -7.09 0.49 -0.16
N LEU A 392 -7.00 0.66 -1.46
CA LEU A 392 -6.05 1.57 -2.07
C LEU A 392 -6.66 2.98 -2.02
N LYS A 393 -6.19 3.81 -1.08
CA LYS A 393 -6.63 5.22 -0.92
C LYS A 393 -6.04 6.12 -2.00
N ALA A 394 -4.75 5.96 -2.23
CA ALA A 394 -3.93 6.79 -3.10
C ALA A 394 -2.63 6.04 -3.42
N PHE A 395 -1.69 6.70 -4.06
CA PHE A 395 -0.31 6.23 -4.16
C PHE A 395 0.67 7.41 -4.06
N THR A 396 1.91 7.11 -3.74
CA THR A 396 3.01 8.09 -3.71
C THR A 396 4.08 7.74 -4.73
N ARG A 397 4.95 8.73 -5.01
CA ARG A 397 6.18 8.56 -5.78
C ARG A 397 7.32 9.22 -5.02
N ILE A 398 8.52 8.64 -5.10
CA ILE A 398 9.73 9.15 -4.43
C ILE A 398 9.68 9.00 -2.90
N ALA A 399 8.65 9.55 -2.24
CA ALA A 399 8.44 9.41 -0.81
C ALA A 399 7.79 8.07 -0.45
N ASP A 400 8.08 7.56 0.73
CA ASP A 400 7.44 6.34 1.24
C ASP A 400 5.99 6.63 1.61
N ALA A 401 5.08 5.71 1.27
CA ALA A 401 3.64 5.86 1.51
C ALA A 401 3.29 6.03 3.00
N GLU A 402 4.04 5.36 3.90
CA GLU A 402 3.82 5.39 5.35
C GLU A 402 4.20 6.74 6.00
N SER A 403 5.17 7.43 5.42
CA SER A 403 5.70 8.70 5.94
C SER A 403 5.27 9.92 5.11
N SER A 404 4.51 9.71 4.04
CA SER A 404 4.05 10.79 3.16
C SER A 404 2.89 11.56 3.81
N SER A 405 2.92 12.88 3.70
CA SER A 405 1.74 13.69 4.03
C SER A 405 0.62 13.49 3.00
N GLU A 406 -0.63 13.71 3.38
CA GLU A 406 -1.77 13.60 2.46
C GLU A 406 -1.66 14.54 1.25
N SER A 407 -0.89 15.62 1.36
CA SER A 407 -0.62 16.56 0.26
C SER A 407 0.18 15.96 -0.89
N HIS A 408 0.91 14.85 -0.67
CA HIS A 408 1.71 14.15 -1.67
C HIS A 408 1.05 12.87 -2.19
N GLU A 409 -0.17 12.60 -1.75
CA GLU A 409 -0.94 11.45 -2.22
C GLU A 409 -1.53 11.72 -3.61
N ALA A 410 -1.11 10.93 -4.59
CA ALA A 410 -1.64 11.03 -5.95
C ALA A 410 -3.02 10.38 -6.08
N ALA A 411 -3.96 11.10 -6.67
CA ALA A 411 -5.34 10.66 -6.80
C ALA A 411 -5.51 9.47 -7.77
N LEU A 412 -6.47 8.60 -7.46
CA LEU A 412 -6.83 7.45 -8.29
C LEU A 412 -7.82 7.83 -9.40
N SER A 413 -8.45 9.00 -9.31
CA SER A 413 -9.51 9.48 -10.21
C SER A 413 -9.36 10.96 -10.50
N LEU A 414 -9.94 11.42 -11.60
CA LEU A 414 -9.98 12.82 -11.96
C LEU A 414 -11.01 13.59 -11.13
N THR A 415 -12.12 12.91 -10.83
CA THR A 415 -13.21 13.44 -10.01
C THR A 415 -13.36 12.60 -8.75
N PRO A 416 -13.79 13.18 -7.62
CA PRO A 416 -14.08 12.41 -6.42
C PRO A 416 -15.08 11.28 -6.70
N THR A 417 -14.80 10.10 -6.16
CA THR A 417 -15.67 8.91 -6.24
C THR A 417 -16.22 8.58 -4.86
N ASP A 418 -17.38 7.98 -4.81
CA ASP A 418 -17.98 7.47 -3.56
C ASP A 418 -17.54 6.04 -3.22
N TRP A 419 -16.53 5.53 -3.91
CA TRP A 419 -15.94 4.22 -3.69
C TRP A 419 -14.43 4.21 -3.94
N LEU A 420 -13.73 3.22 -3.37
CA LEU A 420 -12.31 2.97 -3.61
C LEU A 420 -12.07 1.50 -4.00
N PRO A 421 -11.00 1.21 -4.75
CA PRO A 421 -10.57 -0.16 -5.00
C PRO A 421 -10.10 -0.80 -3.69
N ALA A 422 -10.57 -2.01 -3.43
CA ALA A 422 -10.15 -2.78 -2.27
C ALA A 422 -10.10 -4.27 -2.56
N MET A 423 -9.48 -4.99 -1.66
CA MET A 423 -9.56 -6.44 -1.56
C MET A 423 -9.93 -6.84 -0.14
N GLU A 424 -10.52 -8.02 -0.01
CA GLU A 424 -10.75 -8.64 1.28
C GLU A 424 -9.89 -9.88 1.43
N VAL A 425 -9.45 -10.11 2.64
CA VAL A 425 -8.63 -11.24 3.04
C VAL A 425 -9.30 -11.89 4.23
N SER A 426 -9.50 -13.18 4.17
CA SER A 426 -9.94 -13.99 5.31
C SER A 426 -8.77 -14.83 5.80
N GLY A 427 -8.63 -14.96 7.11
CA GLY A 427 -7.52 -15.70 7.69
C GLY A 427 -7.72 -16.03 9.15
N GLU A 428 -6.64 -16.46 9.77
CA GLU A 428 -6.50 -16.75 11.18
C GLU A 428 -5.20 -16.15 11.70
N GLY A 429 -5.08 -15.97 13.02
CA GLY A 429 -3.87 -15.40 13.58
C GLY A 429 -3.76 -15.56 15.09
N VAL A 430 -2.70 -14.97 15.62
CA VAL A 430 -2.44 -14.87 17.06
C VAL A 430 -2.16 -13.42 17.39
N PHE A 431 -2.92 -12.87 18.31
CA PHE A 431 -2.65 -11.56 18.89
C PHE A 431 -1.82 -11.74 20.16
N VAL A 432 -0.68 -11.05 20.21
CA VAL A 432 0.26 -11.05 21.33
C VAL A 432 0.34 -9.65 21.91
N ARG A 433 0.22 -9.54 23.23
CA ARG A 433 0.35 -8.30 23.99
C ARG A 433 1.43 -8.44 25.03
N LEU A 434 2.32 -7.46 25.14
CA LEU A 434 3.27 -7.36 26.23
C LEU A 434 2.63 -6.70 27.46
N ASP A 435 3.20 -6.95 28.62
CA ASP A 435 2.85 -6.25 29.86
C ASP A 435 3.29 -4.78 29.74
N GLU A 436 2.34 -3.87 29.86
CA GLU A 436 2.57 -2.45 29.65
C GLU A 436 3.52 -1.87 30.70
N SER A 437 3.44 -2.31 31.95
CA SER A 437 4.30 -1.82 33.03
C SER A 437 5.77 -2.21 32.82
N TRP A 438 6.03 -3.42 32.34
CA TRP A 438 7.38 -3.86 32.02
C TRP A 438 7.93 -3.10 30.81
N LEU A 439 7.07 -2.88 29.82
CA LEU A 439 7.44 -2.17 28.60
C LEU A 439 7.79 -0.71 28.88
N ASP A 440 7.00 -0.03 29.71
CA ASP A 440 7.23 1.35 30.09
C ASP A 440 8.50 1.51 30.92
N GLU A 441 8.71 0.66 31.97
CA GLU A 441 9.93 0.65 32.76
C GLU A 441 11.19 0.44 31.90
N TRP A 442 11.12 -0.49 30.96
CA TRP A 442 12.23 -0.73 30.03
C TRP A 442 12.46 0.44 29.08
N ALA A 443 11.38 1.02 28.54
CA ALA A 443 11.45 2.13 27.58
C ALA A 443 12.05 3.41 28.20
N GLU A 444 11.84 3.65 29.50
CA GLU A 444 12.42 4.78 30.25
C GLU A 444 13.94 4.66 30.48
N SER A 445 14.53 3.48 30.21
CA SER A 445 15.96 3.29 30.35
C SER A 445 16.75 4.26 29.45
N PRO A 446 17.72 5.03 29.99
CA PRO A 446 18.52 5.96 29.20
C PRO A 446 19.26 5.29 28.03
N ALA A 447 19.69 4.04 28.18
CA ALA A 447 20.38 3.29 27.13
C ALA A 447 19.44 2.94 25.98
N VAL A 448 18.21 2.54 26.28
CA VAL A 448 17.17 2.26 25.29
C VAL A 448 16.76 3.54 24.57
N ALA A 449 16.48 4.62 25.32
CA ALA A 449 16.10 5.91 24.76
C ALA A 449 17.17 6.44 23.80
N ALA A 450 18.46 6.41 24.21
CA ALA A 450 19.58 6.85 23.35
C ALA A 450 19.71 6.00 22.08
N ARG A 451 19.48 4.69 22.19
CA ARG A 451 19.54 3.79 21.04
C ARG A 451 18.45 4.04 20.01
N VAL A 452 17.21 4.25 20.47
CA VAL A 452 16.08 4.56 19.60
C VAL A 452 16.17 5.97 19.04
N GLU A 453 16.66 6.94 19.81
CA GLU A 453 16.89 8.31 19.32
C GLU A 453 17.90 8.35 18.17
N GLN A 454 18.93 7.51 18.20
CA GLN A 454 19.85 7.40 17.07
C GLN A 454 19.15 6.81 15.83
N LEU A 455 18.28 5.81 15.99
CA LEU A 455 17.49 5.23 14.91
C LEU A 455 16.51 6.28 14.34
N ARG A 456 15.83 7.04 15.21
CA ARG A 456 14.96 8.16 14.83
C ARG A 456 15.72 9.20 14.02
N THR A 457 16.87 9.66 14.50
CA THR A 457 17.73 10.63 13.80
C THR A 457 18.15 10.14 12.41
N ASN A 458 18.47 8.86 12.26
CA ASN A 458 18.83 8.28 10.97
C ASN A 458 17.63 8.26 10.02
N HIS A 459 16.46 7.90 10.53
CA HIS A 459 15.22 7.88 9.74
C HIS A 459 14.80 9.30 9.35
N ASP A 460 14.81 10.26 10.27
CA ASP A 460 14.53 11.67 9.98
C ASP A 460 15.44 12.23 8.91
N ARG A 461 16.74 11.91 8.96
CA ARG A 461 17.69 12.30 7.92
C ARG A 461 17.30 11.73 6.57
N MET A 462 16.91 10.45 6.50
CA MET A 462 16.45 9.82 5.27
C MET A 462 15.20 10.51 4.73
N LEU A 463 14.24 10.85 5.59
CA LEU A 463 13.02 11.55 5.21
C LEU A 463 13.34 12.96 4.67
N GLN A 464 14.21 13.71 5.34
CA GLN A 464 14.69 15.03 4.91
C GLN A 464 15.46 14.98 3.58
N GLU A 465 16.31 13.95 3.38
CA GLU A 465 17.00 13.75 2.11
C GLU A 465 16.06 13.43 0.95
N ARG A 466 14.91 12.84 1.23
CA ARG A 466 13.88 12.54 0.22
C ARG A 466 12.95 13.71 -0.05
N ALA A 467 12.59 14.47 0.96
CA ALA A 467 11.67 15.61 0.83
C ALA A 467 12.24 16.72 -0.06
N THR A 468 11.41 17.39 -0.85
CA THR A 468 11.80 18.55 -1.66
C THR A 468 12.19 19.71 -0.76
N ASP A 469 11.40 19.99 0.27
CA ASP A 469 11.75 20.90 1.35
C ASP A 469 12.04 20.09 2.62
N PRO A 470 13.29 20.07 3.11
CA PRO A 470 13.63 19.36 4.35
C PRO A 470 12.86 19.84 5.59
N ALA A 471 12.35 21.07 5.59
CA ALA A 471 11.57 21.62 6.71
C ALA A 471 10.13 21.05 6.74
N GLU A 472 9.62 20.58 5.61
CA GLU A 472 8.30 19.96 5.48
C GLU A 472 8.37 18.42 5.53
N ALA A 473 9.55 17.85 5.77
CA ALA A 473 9.72 16.40 5.89
C ALA A 473 8.91 15.87 7.08
N PRO A 474 8.23 14.72 6.92
CA PRO A 474 7.55 14.08 8.02
C PRO A 474 8.54 13.64 9.11
N VAL A 475 8.05 13.51 10.34
CA VAL A 475 8.86 13.09 11.49
C VAL A 475 8.80 11.57 11.64
N SER A 476 9.90 10.96 12.05
CA SER A 476 9.99 9.52 12.30
C SER A 476 9.03 9.08 13.42
N PRO A 477 8.21 8.04 13.23
CA PRO A 477 7.36 7.47 14.28
C PRO A 477 8.13 6.58 15.26
N ALA A 478 9.45 6.48 15.17
CA ALA A 478 10.26 5.57 15.98
C ALA A 478 10.11 5.85 17.48
N THR A 479 9.56 4.88 18.21
CA THR A 479 9.51 4.82 19.67
C THR A 479 10.11 3.50 20.15
N PRO A 480 10.58 3.39 21.41
CA PRO A 480 11.05 2.11 21.96
C PRO A 480 10.01 1.00 21.79
N ARG A 481 8.73 1.31 22.06
CA ARG A 481 7.59 0.41 21.95
C ARG A 481 7.41 -0.09 20.51
N LEU A 482 7.37 0.83 19.53
CA LEU A 482 7.23 0.46 18.12
C LEU A 482 8.38 -0.44 17.66
N VAL A 483 9.64 -0.05 17.89
CA VAL A 483 10.80 -0.79 17.39
C VAL A 483 10.89 -2.18 18.02
N LEU A 484 10.59 -2.31 19.33
CA LEU A 484 10.58 -3.59 20.04
C LEU A 484 9.51 -4.54 19.47
N LEU A 485 8.23 -4.09 19.45
CA LEU A 485 7.10 -4.92 19.03
C LEU A 485 7.20 -5.30 17.55
N HIS A 486 7.60 -4.37 16.69
CA HIS A 486 7.84 -4.61 15.27
C HIS A 486 8.95 -5.65 15.05
N THR A 487 10.08 -5.49 15.74
CA THR A 487 11.19 -6.46 15.62
C THR A 487 10.80 -7.82 16.18
N LEU A 488 10.03 -7.87 17.29
CA LEU A 488 9.53 -9.12 17.85
C LEU A 488 8.58 -9.84 16.91
N ALA A 489 7.65 -9.11 16.28
CA ALA A 489 6.75 -9.66 15.27
C ALA A 489 7.54 -10.30 14.10
N HIS A 490 8.57 -9.62 13.63
CA HIS A 490 9.43 -10.12 12.55
C HIS A 490 10.15 -11.42 12.90
N VAL A 491 10.79 -11.50 14.06
CA VAL A 491 11.51 -12.72 14.45
C VAL A 491 10.55 -13.90 14.72
N LEU A 492 9.33 -13.61 15.23
CA LEU A 492 8.28 -14.63 15.38
C LEU A 492 7.72 -15.10 14.03
N ILE A 493 7.48 -14.22 13.07
CA ILE A 493 7.06 -14.62 11.72
C ILE A 493 8.11 -15.55 11.08
N ASN A 494 9.39 -15.21 11.23
CA ASN A 494 10.47 -16.07 10.74
C ASN A 494 10.47 -17.45 11.42
N GLU A 495 10.24 -17.51 12.74
CA GLU A 495 10.15 -18.76 13.49
C GLU A 495 8.94 -19.60 13.05
N TRP A 496 7.75 -18.99 13.04
CA TRP A 496 6.52 -19.67 12.67
C TRP A 496 6.49 -20.12 11.19
N SER A 497 7.20 -19.44 10.31
CA SER A 497 7.32 -19.88 8.93
C SER A 497 8.04 -21.22 8.81
N LEU A 498 8.94 -21.54 9.74
CA LEU A 498 9.62 -22.82 9.80
C LEU A 498 8.72 -23.89 10.45
N ASP A 499 8.08 -23.56 11.57
CA ASP A 499 7.34 -24.53 12.39
C ASP A 499 5.94 -24.85 11.85
N ALA A 500 5.22 -23.84 11.38
CA ALA A 500 3.86 -23.99 10.87
C ALA A 500 3.78 -24.34 9.38
N GLY A 501 4.92 -24.35 8.66
CA GLY A 501 4.99 -24.69 7.24
C GLY A 501 4.37 -23.65 6.31
N TYR A 502 4.13 -22.44 6.77
CA TYR A 502 3.71 -21.32 5.94
C TYR A 502 4.94 -20.55 5.43
N PRO A 503 4.99 -20.17 4.14
CA PRO A 503 6.02 -19.24 3.71
C PRO A 503 5.83 -17.89 4.43
N ALA A 504 6.93 -17.24 4.83
CA ALA A 504 6.87 -15.95 5.54
C ALA A 504 6.01 -14.91 4.78
N ALA A 505 6.00 -14.94 3.45
CA ALA A 505 5.16 -14.09 2.61
C ALA A 505 3.65 -14.35 2.73
N ALA A 506 3.23 -15.47 3.33
CA ALA A 506 1.82 -15.77 3.60
C ALA A 506 1.37 -15.26 4.99
N LEU A 507 2.32 -14.91 5.85
CA LEU A 507 2.07 -14.30 7.16
C LEU A 507 2.23 -12.78 7.06
N ARG A 508 1.47 -12.08 7.87
CA ARG A 508 1.51 -10.63 7.96
C ARG A 508 1.42 -10.18 9.41
N GLU A 509 2.08 -9.09 9.71
CA GLU A 509 1.92 -8.40 10.98
C GLU A 509 0.86 -7.30 10.89
N ARG A 510 0.30 -6.95 12.05
CA ARG A 510 -0.50 -5.76 12.29
C ARG A 510 -0.13 -5.21 13.66
N LEU A 511 0.47 -4.02 13.69
CA LEU A 511 1.08 -3.45 14.87
C LEU A 511 0.11 -2.52 15.61
N TYR A 512 0.12 -2.57 16.94
CA TYR A 512 -0.63 -1.71 17.85
C TYR A 512 0.36 -1.16 18.87
N THR A 513 0.91 0.01 18.61
CA THR A 513 2.11 0.54 19.27
C THR A 513 2.02 2.01 19.69
N ASP A 514 0.83 2.59 19.74
CA ASP A 514 0.66 3.92 20.32
C ASP A 514 0.82 3.89 21.86
N ASP A 515 0.74 5.03 22.51
CA ASP A 515 0.99 5.18 23.95
C ASP A 515 0.09 4.29 24.83
N THR A 516 -1.04 3.83 24.31
CA THR A 516 -2.03 3.00 25.02
C THR A 516 -2.11 1.57 24.50
N MET A 517 -1.28 1.21 23.53
CA MET A 517 -1.32 -0.11 22.87
C MET A 517 0.05 -0.77 22.88
N ALA A 518 0.13 -2.01 23.34
CA ALA A 518 1.38 -2.76 23.51
C ALA A 518 1.29 -4.16 22.89
N GLY A 519 0.91 -4.27 21.62
CA GLY A 519 0.70 -5.58 21.00
C GLY A 519 0.85 -5.61 19.49
N PHE A 520 0.77 -6.81 18.95
CA PHE A 520 0.74 -7.07 17.53
C PHE A 520 -0.07 -8.34 17.22
N LEU A 521 -0.64 -8.38 16.01
CA LEU A 521 -1.32 -9.54 15.48
C LEU A 521 -0.47 -10.10 14.32
N ILE A 522 -0.13 -11.40 14.39
CA ILE A 522 0.43 -12.14 13.25
C ILE A 522 -0.68 -13.01 12.69
N TYR A 523 -0.93 -12.92 11.39
CA TYR A 523 -2.05 -13.60 10.74
C TYR A 523 -1.75 -14.01 9.31
N THR A 524 -2.52 -14.99 8.81
CA THR A 524 -2.48 -15.38 7.40
C THR A 524 -3.17 -14.32 6.54
N ALA A 525 -2.55 -13.97 5.43
CA ALA A 525 -2.98 -12.85 4.57
C ALA A 525 -3.21 -13.28 3.12
N THR A 526 -3.68 -14.49 2.87
CA THR A 526 -3.90 -14.99 1.51
C THR A 526 -5.37 -14.88 1.13
N SER A 527 -5.66 -14.23 -0.01
CA SER A 527 -7.02 -14.15 -0.58
C SER A 527 -7.55 -15.50 -1.10
N ASP A 528 -6.68 -16.49 -1.25
CA ASP A 528 -7.00 -17.78 -1.89
C ASP A 528 -7.21 -18.91 -0.86
N SER A 529 -7.10 -18.63 0.45
CA SER A 529 -7.31 -19.66 1.46
C SER A 529 -8.80 -19.92 1.68
N ALA A 530 -9.31 -20.91 0.99
CA ALA A 530 -10.61 -21.51 1.30
C ALA A 530 -10.52 -22.25 2.66
N GLY A 531 -10.45 -21.49 3.74
CA GLY A 531 -10.43 -21.99 5.10
C GLY A 531 -9.04 -22.06 5.74
N SER A 532 -8.97 -21.55 6.96
CA SER A 532 -7.84 -21.67 7.86
C SER A 532 -7.63 -23.15 8.22
N LEU A 533 -6.39 -23.60 8.18
CA LEU A 533 -6.01 -24.96 8.58
C LEU A 533 -5.70 -25.06 10.09
N GLY A 534 -5.85 -23.95 10.85
CA GLY A 534 -5.56 -23.91 12.28
C GLY A 534 -4.06 -23.89 12.63
N GLY A 535 -3.18 -23.80 11.64
CA GLY A 535 -1.74 -23.90 11.85
C GLY A 535 -1.14 -22.71 12.58
N VAL A 536 -1.58 -21.48 12.23
CA VAL A 536 -1.09 -20.26 12.88
C VAL A 536 -1.73 -20.07 14.25
N VAL A 537 -3.04 -20.31 14.37
CA VAL A 537 -3.75 -20.23 15.67
C VAL A 537 -3.14 -21.16 16.72
N ALA A 538 -2.72 -22.36 16.31
CA ALA A 538 -2.08 -23.32 17.21
C ALA A 538 -0.75 -22.81 17.79
N GLN A 539 -0.07 -21.87 17.13
CA GLN A 539 1.15 -21.24 17.65
C GLN A 539 0.87 -20.27 18.81
N GLY A 540 -0.38 -19.86 18.99
CA GLY A 540 -0.81 -19.02 20.12
C GLY A 540 -1.12 -19.80 21.40
N GLU A 541 -1.10 -21.13 21.39
CA GLU A 541 -1.19 -21.92 22.62
C GLU A 541 0.04 -21.64 23.49
N PRO A 542 -0.13 -21.40 24.82
CA PRO A 542 0.92 -20.87 25.68
C PRO A 542 2.25 -21.61 25.61
N ASP A 543 2.23 -22.95 25.64
CA ASP A 543 3.45 -23.76 25.59
C ASP A 543 4.18 -23.60 24.25
N ARG A 544 3.45 -23.59 23.13
CA ARG A 544 4.03 -23.39 21.79
C ARG A 544 4.55 -21.98 21.59
N LEU A 545 3.81 -20.98 22.06
CA LEU A 545 4.24 -19.59 21.99
C LEU A 545 5.50 -19.35 22.81
N ALA A 546 5.60 -19.94 24.01
CA ALA A 546 6.80 -19.86 24.85
C ALA A 546 8.02 -20.52 24.17
N GLU A 547 7.83 -21.69 23.55
CA GLU A 547 8.88 -22.38 22.79
C GLU A 547 9.32 -21.56 21.57
N ALA A 548 8.37 -21.01 20.82
CA ALA A 548 8.66 -20.15 19.66
C ALA A 548 9.38 -18.86 20.08
N LEU A 549 8.94 -18.19 21.17
CA LEU A 549 9.62 -17.02 21.71
C LEU A 549 11.05 -17.35 22.12
N HIS A 550 11.25 -18.45 22.86
CA HIS A 550 12.59 -18.86 23.27
C HIS A 550 13.50 -19.14 22.06
N SER A 551 13.02 -19.87 21.07
CA SER A 551 13.75 -20.18 19.84
C SER A 551 14.06 -18.92 19.02
N ALA A 552 13.08 -18.03 18.82
CA ALA A 552 13.24 -16.79 18.10
C ALA A 552 14.25 -15.85 18.77
N LEU A 553 14.17 -15.70 20.10
CA LEU A 553 15.10 -14.86 20.88
C LEU A 553 16.52 -15.43 20.86
N ARG A 554 16.69 -16.75 21.05
CA ARG A 554 18.00 -17.40 20.92
C ARG A 554 18.61 -17.20 19.53
N ARG A 555 17.80 -17.31 18.49
CA ARG A 555 18.24 -17.05 17.11
C ARG A 555 18.62 -15.58 16.90
N ALA A 556 17.90 -14.65 17.54
CA ALA A 556 18.18 -13.23 17.48
C ALA A 556 19.50 -12.82 18.19
N THR A 557 20.07 -13.66 19.09
CA THR A 557 21.37 -13.36 19.73
C THR A 557 22.54 -13.36 18.77
N TRP A 558 22.41 -14.02 17.61
CA TRP A 558 23.46 -14.13 16.61
C TRP A 558 22.96 -13.97 15.18
N CYS A 559 23.76 -13.36 14.36
CA CYS A 559 23.51 -13.21 12.92
C CYS A 559 24.77 -13.59 12.14
N SER A 560 24.60 -14.24 10.97
CA SER A 560 25.72 -14.58 10.10
C SER A 560 26.55 -13.38 9.60
N ALA A 561 25.99 -12.17 9.71
CA ALA A 561 26.67 -10.91 9.37
C ALA A 561 27.30 -10.21 10.59
N ASP A 562 27.28 -10.82 11.80
CA ASP A 562 27.96 -10.27 12.96
C ASP A 562 29.49 -10.37 12.83
N PRO A 563 30.27 -9.43 13.38
CA PRO A 563 29.81 -8.33 14.24
C PRO A 563 29.22 -7.14 13.48
N LEU A 564 29.34 -7.06 12.16
CA LEU A 564 28.91 -5.90 11.37
C LEU A 564 27.41 -5.58 11.51
N CYS A 565 26.56 -6.58 11.72
CA CYS A 565 25.14 -6.36 11.89
C CYS A 565 24.79 -5.81 13.27
N ILE A 566 25.31 -6.41 14.37
CA ILE A 566 24.95 -6.02 15.74
C ILE A 566 25.58 -4.66 16.13
N GLU A 567 26.79 -4.38 15.65
CA GLU A 567 27.52 -3.13 15.92
C GLU A 567 27.13 -1.99 14.96
N ALA A 568 26.33 -2.26 13.93
CA ALA A 568 25.94 -1.24 12.96
C ALA A 568 25.24 -0.05 13.63
N GLY A 569 25.78 1.14 13.42
CA GLY A 569 25.10 2.39 13.78
C GLY A 569 23.88 2.66 12.90
N THR A 570 23.94 2.19 11.64
CA THR A 570 22.88 2.28 10.65
C THR A 570 22.89 1.04 9.75
N SER A 571 21.74 0.54 9.37
CA SER A 571 21.59 -0.57 8.41
C SER A 571 20.30 -0.42 7.60
N GLY A 572 20.12 -1.29 6.60
CA GLY A 572 18.92 -1.30 5.77
C GLY A 572 18.81 -0.12 4.80
N ILE A 573 17.60 0.08 4.27
CA ILE A 573 17.32 1.12 3.28
C ILE A 573 17.46 2.51 3.94
N GLY A 574 18.33 3.36 3.37
CA GLY A 574 18.55 4.71 3.89
C GLY A 574 19.13 4.80 5.31
N GLY A 575 19.57 3.68 5.90
CA GLY A 575 20.06 3.65 7.28
C GLY A 575 18.95 3.70 8.34
N ALA A 576 17.72 3.41 7.98
CA ALA A 576 16.54 3.46 8.87
C ALA A 576 16.39 2.24 9.80
N ASN A 577 17.36 1.33 9.82
CA ASN A 577 17.47 0.23 10.77
C ASN A 577 18.79 0.31 11.55
N ARG A 578 18.90 -0.49 12.61
CA ARG A 578 20.15 -0.75 13.28
C ARG A 578 20.54 -2.23 13.15
N ALA A 579 20.54 -3.00 14.21
CA ALA A 579 20.91 -4.40 14.16
C ALA A 579 19.82 -5.26 13.45
N ALA A 580 19.60 -5.05 12.16
CA ALA A 580 18.64 -5.79 11.35
C ALA A 580 19.14 -5.93 9.91
N CYS A 581 19.12 -7.15 9.39
CA CYS A 581 19.47 -7.45 7.99
C CYS A 581 18.64 -8.62 7.46
N HIS A 582 18.80 -8.94 6.18
CA HIS A 582 18.08 -10.06 5.54
C HIS A 582 18.34 -11.42 6.20
N ALA A 583 19.48 -11.58 6.89
CA ALA A 583 19.82 -12.84 7.54
C ALA A 583 19.17 -13.01 8.93
N CYS A 584 18.71 -11.92 9.58
CA CYS A 584 18.22 -12.00 10.95
C CYS A 584 16.80 -11.50 11.18
N ALA A 585 16.38 -10.39 10.58
CA ALA A 585 15.12 -9.75 10.98
C ALA A 585 14.23 -9.29 9.82
N MET A 586 14.74 -9.12 8.60
CA MET A 586 13.91 -8.63 7.49
C MET A 586 12.98 -9.73 6.96
N LEU A 587 11.77 -9.33 6.56
CA LEU A 587 10.72 -10.17 5.98
C LEU A 587 10.46 -9.80 4.51
N PRO A 588 9.67 -10.60 3.77
CA PRO A 588 9.06 -10.13 2.53
C PRO A 588 8.28 -8.82 2.78
N GLU A 589 8.41 -7.84 1.89
CA GLU A 589 7.78 -6.51 2.04
C GLU A 589 6.25 -6.59 2.26
N THR A 590 5.60 -7.60 1.69
CA THR A 590 4.15 -7.83 1.85
C THR A 590 3.75 -8.26 3.26
N SER A 591 4.68 -8.69 4.08
CA SER A 591 4.46 -9.19 5.46
C SER A 591 4.59 -8.09 6.51
N CYS A 592 5.29 -6.99 6.17
CA CYS A 592 5.62 -5.90 7.08
C CYS A 592 4.75 -4.65 6.82
N GLU A 593 4.30 -3.99 7.89
CA GLU A 593 3.56 -2.71 7.80
C GLU A 593 4.49 -1.52 7.50
N TYR A 594 5.78 -1.60 7.86
CA TYR A 594 6.76 -0.52 7.72
C TYR A 594 7.85 -0.78 6.67
N ASN A 595 7.62 -1.64 5.67
CA ASN A 595 8.57 -1.92 4.58
C ASN A 595 10.00 -2.27 5.05
N ASN A 596 10.11 -3.02 6.15
CA ASN A 596 11.39 -3.42 6.77
C ASN A 596 12.27 -2.26 7.27
N ILE A 597 11.69 -1.14 7.68
CA ILE A 597 12.40 -0.08 8.38
C ILE A 597 12.04 -0.06 9.87
N LEU A 598 12.80 0.64 10.70
CA LEU A 598 12.59 0.74 12.15
C LEU A 598 12.71 -0.61 12.87
N LEU A 599 13.71 -1.40 12.50
CA LEU A 599 14.03 -2.70 13.10
C LEU A 599 15.36 -2.63 13.85
N ASP A 600 15.40 -3.29 15.02
CA ASP A 600 16.62 -3.42 15.82
C ASP A 600 16.55 -4.63 16.76
N ARG A 601 17.16 -5.77 16.38
CA ARG A 601 17.16 -6.97 17.23
C ARG A 601 17.89 -6.81 18.57
N ALA A 602 18.77 -5.80 18.68
CA ALA A 602 19.43 -5.55 19.97
C ALA A 602 18.44 -5.08 21.05
N LEU A 603 17.32 -4.47 20.70
CA LEU A 603 16.27 -4.15 21.64
C LEU A 603 15.56 -5.40 22.19
N LEU A 604 15.63 -6.54 21.47
CA LEU A 604 15.15 -7.83 21.99
C LEU A 604 16.16 -8.47 22.94
N VAL A 605 17.43 -8.56 22.54
CA VAL A 605 18.41 -9.47 23.15
C VAL A 605 19.62 -8.76 23.80
N GLY A 606 19.77 -7.46 23.60
CA GLY A 606 20.96 -6.71 24.02
C GLY A 606 22.06 -6.69 22.96
N THR A 607 23.17 -6.00 23.29
CA THR A 607 24.42 -6.07 22.55
C THR A 607 25.52 -6.69 23.41
N PRO A 608 26.65 -7.14 22.84
CA PRO A 608 27.79 -7.62 23.63
C PRO A 608 28.33 -6.59 24.63
N GLU A 609 28.33 -5.29 24.27
CA GLU A 609 28.78 -4.20 25.10
C GLU A 609 27.75 -3.76 26.13
N ASP A 610 26.46 -3.81 25.77
CA ASP A 610 25.37 -3.40 26.66
C ASP A 610 24.18 -4.37 26.57
N PRO A 611 24.21 -5.46 27.34
CA PRO A 611 23.08 -6.38 27.42
C PRO A 611 21.80 -5.75 28.00
N SER A 612 21.91 -4.59 28.67
CA SER A 612 20.79 -3.97 29.38
C SER A 612 19.73 -3.39 28.45
N VAL A 613 20.05 -3.09 27.19
CA VAL A 613 19.09 -2.59 26.20
C VAL A 613 18.11 -3.67 25.73
N GLY A 614 18.44 -4.97 25.96
CA GLY A 614 17.57 -6.08 25.57
C GLY A 614 16.38 -6.27 26.53
N PHE A 615 15.16 -6.17 26.02
CA PHE A 615 13.95 -6.40 26.81
C PHE A 615 13.89 -7.83 27.41
N PHE A 616 14.28 -8.84 26.61
CA PHE A 616 14.21 -10.26 27.00
C PHE A 616 15.52 -10.79 27.60
N ARG A 617 16.43 -9.93 28.05
CA ARG A 617 17.75 -10.34 28.58
C ARG A 617 17.67 -11.37 29.69
N GLN A 618 16.64 -11.26 30.58
CA GLN A 618 16.48 -12.16 31.73
C GLN A 618 16.18 -13.60 31.29
N VAL A 619 15.36 -13.75 30.24
CA VAL A 619 15.01 -15.06 29.68
C VAL A 619 16.20 -15.76 29.02
N LEU A 620 17.13 -14.97 28.48
CA LEU A 620 18.32 -15.51 27.78
C LEU A 620 19.44 -15.91 28.74
N THR A 621 19.41 -15.42 29.97
CA THR A 621 20.42 -15.71 31.02
C THR A 621 19.97 -16.77 32.02
N ALA A 622 18.68 -17.10 32.02
CA ALA A 622 18.10 -18.18 32.83
C ALA A 622 18.27 -19.54 32.13
#